data_b2532dbae2bd0ed53ad065621ca9a74f
#
_entry.id   b2532dbae2bd0ed53ad065621ca9a74f
#
_cell.length_a   1.000
_cell.length_b   1.000
_cell.length_c   1.000
_cell.angle_alpha   90.00
_cell.angle_beta   90.00
_cell.angle_gamma   90.00
#
_symmetry.space_group_name_H-M   'P 1'
#
loop_
_entity.id
_entity.type
_entity.pdbx_description
1 polymer ?
#
loop_
_entity_poly.entity_id
_entity_poly.type
_entity_poly.pdbx_seq_one_letter_code
_entity_poly.pdbx_strand_id
1 'polypeptide(L)'
;MKLSQKHYLLFRAECEKWLSILGLKSWKVYYQFKKLDDAFALTQWKYSGRVATIILATDFPKPFDNLEKQMKETALHECLEILLSPISDIAGDRHYNQTDFNKEIHSVIRTLEKLLGE
;
A
#
# COMPACT_ATOMS: atom_id res chain seq x y z
N MET A 1 -5.40 -12.21 -14.08
CA MET A 1 -6.67 -11.44 -14.23
C MET A 1 -6.34 -9.99 -14.54
N LYS A 2 -6.81 -9.51 -15.68
CA LYS A 2 -6.56 -8.12 -16.09
C LYS A 2 -7.54 -7.16 -15.44
N LEU A 3 -7.02 -6.05 -14.94
CA LEU A 3 -7.82 -4.98 -14.37
C LEU A 3 -8.08 -3.89 -15.41
N SER A 4 -9.19 -3.17 -15.21
CA SER A 4 -9.57 -2.07 -16.10
C SER A 4 -9.24 -0.72 -15.44
N GLN A 5 -9.38 0.34 -16.25
CA GLN A 5 -9.25 1.70 -15.74
C GLN A 5 -10.24 1.98 -14.60
N LYS A 6 -11.43 1.40 -14.65
CA LYS A 6 -12.44 1.53 -13.59
C LYS A 6 -11.93 0.97 -12.26
N HIS A 7 -11.25 -0.17 -12.30
CA HIS A 7 -10.65 -0.76 -11.11
C HIS A 7 -9.55 0.16 -10.53
N TYR A 8 -8.72 0.72 -11.40
CA TYR A 8 -7.68 1.64 -10.99
C TYR A 8 -8.27 2.88 -10.29
N LEU A 9 -9.33 3.46 -10.85
CA LEU A 9 -9.98 4.62 -10.23
C LEU A 9 -10.60 4.30 -8.88
N LEU A 10 -11.20 3.12 -8.76
CA LEU A 10 -11.72 2.65 -7.46
C LEU A 10 -10.60 2.49 -6.43
N PHE A 11 -9.51 1.86 -6.83
CA PHE A 11 -8.33 1.70 -5.97
C PHE A 11 -7.80 3.05 -5.50
N ARG A 12 -7.62 3.98 -6.43
CA ARG A 12 -7.11 5.31 -6.12
C ARG A 12 -8.02 6.07 -5.16
N ALA A 13 -9.34 6.01 -5.36
CA ALA A 13 -10.31 6.65 -4.48
C ALA A 13 -10.23 6.09 -3.07
N GLU A 14 -10.07 4.77 -2.93
CA GLU A 14 -9.89 4.13 -1.62
C GLU A 14 -8.59 4.57 -0.96
N CYS A 15 -7.50 4.66 -1.73
CA CYS A 15 -6.24 5.16 -1.18
C CYS A 15 -6.38 6.58 -0.65
N GLU A 16 -7.00 7.47 -1.41
CA GLU A 16 -7.19 8.85 -0.98
C GLU A 16 -8.04 8.94 0.29
N LYS A 17 -9.06 8.12 0.41
CA LYS A 17 -9.88 8.02 1.61
C LYS A 17 -9.02 7.64 2.83
N TRP A 18 -8.21 6.60 2.71
CA TRP A 18 -7.39 6.13 3.83
C TRP A 18 -6.26 7.09 4.16
N LEU A 19 -5.64 7.73 3.16
CA LEU A 19 -4.62 8.74 3.42
C LEU A 19 -5.18 9.88 4.27
N SER A 20 -6.43 10.27 4.02
CA SER A 20 -7.10 11.29 4.80
C SER A 20 -7.38 10.81 6.23
N ILE A 21 -7.95 9.62 6.38
CA ILE A 21 -8.29 9.03 7.69
C ILE A 21 -7.05 8.82 8.53
N LEU A 22 -5.96 8.36 7.92
CA LEU A 22 -4.71 8.08 8.63
C LEU A 22 -3.86 9.34 8.88
N GLY A 23 -4.33 10.51 8.48
CA GLY A 23 -3.62 11.76 8.73
C GLY A 23 -2.36 11.95 7.88
N LEU A 24 -2.33 11.39 6.69
CA LEU A 24 -1.16 11.41 5.81
C LEU A 24 -1.24 12.49 4.72
N LYS A 25 -1.99 13.55 4.95
CA LYS A 25 -2.20 14.60 3.95
C LYS A 25 -0.94 15.40 3.63
N SER A 26 0.07 15.36 4.50
CA SER A 26 1.34 16.04 4.24
C SER A 26 2.20 15.29 3.21
N TRP A 27 1.85 14.07 2.87
CA TRP A 27 2.55 13.29 1.87
C TRP A 27 2.07 13.66 0.48
N LYS A 28 3.01 13.79 -0.47
CA LYS A 28 2.68 13.85 -1.90
C LYS A 28 2.63 12.42 -2.42
N VAL A 29 1.45 11.99 -2.83
CA VAL A 29 1.24 10.63 -3.29
C VAL A 29 0.90 10.65 -4.78
N TYR A 30 1.70 9.92 -5.55
CA TYR A 30 1.49 9.70 -6.97
C TYR A 30 0.97 8.29 -7.20
N TYR A 31 0.24 8.09 -8.26
CA TYR A 31 -0.37 6.81 -8.58
C TYR A 31 0.07 6.35 -9.97
N GLN A 32 0.30 5.06 -10.11
CA GLN A 32 0.61 4.45 -11.41
C GLN A 32 -0.20 3.17 -11.56
N PHE A 33 -0.52 2.85 -12.80
CA PHE A 33 -1.23 1.62 -13.16
C PHE A 33 -0.40 0.94 -14.22
N LYS A 34 0.39 -0.07 -13.83
CA LYS A 34 1.32 -0.73 -14.74
C LYS A 34 1.55 -2.18 -14.33
N LYS A 35 2.17 -2.94 -15.21
CA LYS A 35 2.47 -4.33 -14.95
C LYS A 35 3.48 -4.46 -13.79
N LEU A 36 3.19 -5.36 -12.86
CA LEU A 36 4.08 -5.74 -11.78
C LEU A 36 4.32 -7.24 -11.81
N ASP A 37 5.48 -7.68 -11.31
CA ASP A 37 5.82 -9.10 -11.20
C ASP A 37 5.37 -9.62 -9.84
N ASP A 38 4.44 -10.58 -9.84
CA ASP A 38 3.96 -11.30 -8.65
C ASP A 38 3.45 -10.42 -7.49
N ALA A 39 2.92 -9.24 -7.81
CA ALA A 39 2.37 -8.34 -6.81
C ALA A 39 1.06 -7.73 -7.28
N PHE A 40 0.15 -7.47 -6.35
CA PHE A 40 -1.10 -6.75 -6.63
C PHE A 40 -0.86 -5.26 -6.71
N ALA A 41 0.00 -4.76 -5.82
CA ALA A 41 0.36 -3.35 -5.75
C ALA A 41 1.72 -3.21 -5.09
N LEU A 42 2.30 -2.02 -5.22
CA LEU A 42 3.62 -1.73 -4.67
C LEU A 42 3.63 -0.26 -4.25
N THR A 43 4.19 0.01 -3.07
CA THR A 43 4.41 1.37 -2.60
C THR A 43 5.89 1.64 -2.49
N GLN A 44 6.32 2.74 -3.11
CA GLN A 44 7.68 3.25 -3.02
C GLN A 44 7.62 4.61 -2.34
N TRP A 45 8.60 4.91 -1.47
CA TRP A 45 8.58 6.17 -0.74
C TRP A 45 9.96 6.75 -0.54
N LYS A 46 9.97 8.07 -0.35
CA LYS A 46 11.12 8.83 0.15
C LYS A 46 10.68 9.58 1.39
N TYR A 47 11.19 9.21 2.54
CA TYR A 47 10.84 9.85 3.80
C TYR A 47 11.27 11.32 3.82
N SER A 48 12.48 11.62 3.33
CA SER A 48 13.05 12.98 3.28
C SER A 48 12.24 13.83 2.35
N GLY A 49 11.23 13.91 2.00
CA GLY A 49 10.38 14.78 1.18
C GLY A 49 8.93 14.41 1.30
N ARG A 50 8.66 13.33 2.04
CA ARG A 50 7.31 12.76 2.20
C ARG A 50 6.63 12.58 0.86
N VAL A 51 7.31 11.86 -0.02
CA VAL A 51 6.80 11.54 -1.35
C VAL A 51 6.63 10.03 -1.45
N ALA A 52 5.52 9.58 -1.97
CA ALA A 52 5.26 8.17 -2.20
C ALA A 52 4.62 7.98 -3.57
N THR A 53 4.86 6.81 -4.14
CA THR A 53 4.19 6.37 -5.36
C THR A 53 3.51 5.04 -5.07
N ILE A 54 2.22 4.97 -5.29
CA ILE A 54 1.44 3.74 -5.14
C ILE A 54 1.15 3.22 -6.55
N ILE A 55 1.56 1.99 -6.80
CA ILE A 55 1.43 1.35 -8.11
C ILE A 55 0.43 0.21 -7.98
N LEU A 56 -0.61 0.21 -8.81
CA LEU A 56 -1.52 -0.92 -8.93
C LEU A 56 -1.11 -1.75 -10.14
N ALA A 57 -1.06 -3.07 -9.97
CA ALA A 57 -0.79 -3.97 -11.07
C ALA A 57 -1.94 -3.97 -12.07
N THR A 58 -1.60 -3.95 -13.36
CA THR A 58 -2.61 -4.08 -14.41
C THR A 58 -3.14 -5.50 -14.53
N ASP A 59 -2.41 -6.45 -13.95
CA ASP A 59 -2.71 -7.87 -14.08
C ASP A 59 -2.46 -8.55 -12.74
N PHE A 60 -3.52 -8.99 -12.07
CA PHE A 60 -3.37 -9.70 -10.81
C PHE A 60 -2.92 -11.15 -11.06
N PRO A 61 -2.04 -11.70 -10.20
CA PRO A 61 -1.51 -13.05 -10.39
C PRO A 61 -2.57 -14.15 -10.42
N LYS A 62 -3.71 -13.92 -9.78
CA LYS A 62 -4.80 -14.91 -9.75
C LYS A 62 -6.15 -14.20 -9.70
N PRO A 63 -7.24 -14.88 -10.12
CA PRO A 63 -8.58 -14.30 -10.01
C PRO A 63 -9.06 -14.28 -8.55
N PHE A 64 -9.99 -13.38 -8.26
CA PHE A 64 -10.63 -13.26 -6.95
C PHE A 64 -12.14 -13.29 -7.11
N ASP A 65 -12.82 -13.92 -6.15
CA ASP A 65 -14.27 -14.02 -6.13
C ASP A 65 -14.93 -12.64 -5.95
N ASN A 66 -14.32 -11.78 -5.13
CA ASN A 66 -14.80 -10.43 -4.91
C ASN A 66 -13.65 -9.45 -5.17
N LEU A 67 -13.52 -9.03 -6.42
CA LEU A 67 -12.44 -8.15 -6.84
C LEU A 67 -12.54 -6.77 -6.18
N GLU A 68 -13.73 -6.22 -6.03
CA GLU A 68 -13.90 -4.92 -5.38
C GLU A 68 -13.41 -4.94 -3.94
N LYS A 69 -13.74 -5.97 -3.19
CA LYS A 69 -13.24 -6.14 -1.82
C LYS A 69 -11.72 -6.23 -1.80
N GLN A 70 -11.15 -7.00 -2.72
CA GLN A 70 -9.68 -7.13 -2.84
C GLN A 70 -9.03 -5.79 -3.15
N MET A 71 -9.63 -4.98 -4.02
CA MET A 71 -9.11 -3.65 -4.34
C MET A 71 -9.07 -2.75 -3.11
N LYS A 72 -10.14 -2.79 -2.31
CA LYS A 72 -10.22 -1.97 -1.09
C LYS A 72 -9.21 -2.41 -0.05
N GLU A 73 -9.05 -3.71 0.15
CA GLU A 73 -8.05 -4.25 1.09
C GLU A 73 -6.63 -3.90 0.64
N THR A 74 -6.36 -4.01 -0.65
CA THR A 74 -5.06 -3.69 -1.20
C THR A 74 -4.75 -2.19 -1.02
N ALA A 75 -5.73 -1.33 -1.26
CA ALA A 75 -5.55 0.12 -1.07
C ALA A 75 -5.20 0.45 0.38
N LEU A 76 -5.91 -0.13 1.33
CA LEU A 76 -5.62 0.08 2.75
C LEU A 76 -4.21 -0.41 3.10
N HIS A 77 -3.84 -1.59 2.61
CA HIS A 77 -2.50 -2.15 2.84
C HIS A 77 -1.40 -1.18 2.41
N GLU A 78 -1.50 -0.64 1.18
CA GLU A 78 -0.48 0.27 0.65
C GLU A 78 -0.42 1.58 1.43
N CYS A 79 -1.56 2.10 1.86
CA CYS A 79 -1.58 3.31 2.69
C CYS A 79 -0.95 3.07 4.07
N LEU A 80 -1.17 1.90 4.65
CA LEU A 80 -0.54 1.54 5.93
C LEU A 80 0.98 1.42 5.79
N GLU A 81 1.49 1.02 4.64
CA GLU A 81 2.94 1.01 4.41
C GLU A 81 3.51 2.44 4.47
N ILE A 82 2.79 3.43 3.93
CA ILE A 82 3.22 4.82 4.03
C ILE A 82 3.19 5.28 5.49
N LEU A 83 2.16 4.94 6.23
CA LEU A 83 2.05 5.29 7.65
C LEU A 83 3.24 4.77 8.46
N LEU A 84 3.70 3.56 8.16
CA LEU A 84 4.78 2.91 8.90
C LEU A 84 6.17 3.15 8.28
N SER A 85 6.25 3.84 7.14
CA SER A 85 7.52 4.06 6.45
C SER A 85 8.58 4.78 7.29
N PRO A 86 8.24 5.79 8.12
CA PRO A 86 9.26 6.43 8.96
C PRO A 86 9.93 5.46 9.92
N ILE A 87 9.16 4.53 10.49
CA ILE A 87 9.69 3.50 11.39
C ILE A 87 10.62 2.56 10.64
N SER A 88 10.23 2.17 9.43
CA SER A 88 11.04 1.30 8.58
C SER A 88 12.40 1.96 8.24
N ASP A 89 12.38 3.24 7.87
CA ASP A 89 13.59 3.97 7.52
C ASP A 89 14.54 4.12 8.73
N ILE A 90 14.00 4.46 9.90
CA ILE A 90 14.79 4.61 11.12
C ILE A 90 15.43 3.28 11.49
N ALA A 91 14.70 2.19 11.41
CA ALA A 91 15.21 0.88 11.74
C ALA A 91 16.31 0.43 10.78
N GLY A 92 16.17 0.75 9.47
CA GLY A 92 17.21 0.46 8.48
C GLY A 92 18.54 1.13 8.82
N ASP A 93 18.49 2.36 9.31
CA ASP A 93 19.69 3.13 9.67
C ASP A 93 20.42 2.59 10.90
N ARG A 94 19.74 1.77 11.72
CA ARG A 94 20.30 1.26 12.98
C ARG A 94 20.84 -0.17 12.88
N HIS A 95 21.04 -0.67 11.70
CA HIS A 95 21.58 -2.01 11.44
C HIS A 95 20.75 -3.15 12.02
N TYR A 96 19.42 -2.99 12.09
CA TYR A 96 18.55 -4.09 12.46
C TYR A 96 18.52 -5.16 11.38
N ASN A 97 18.12 -6.38 11.77
CA ASN A 97 17.82 -7.41 10.80
C ASN A 97 16.60 -6.97 10.00
N GLN A 98 16.83 -6.50 8.77
CA GLN A 98 15.82 -5.91 7.94
C GLN A 98 14.68 -6.88 7.62
N THR A 99 15.00 -8.15 7.42
CA THR A 99 14.00 -9.18 7.10
C THR A 99 13.04 -9.38 8.26
N ASP A 100 13.56 -9.54 9.48
CA ASP A 100 12.72 -9.72 10.66
C ASP A 100 11.90 -8.47 10.97
N PHE A 101 12.51 -7.29 10.82
CA PHE A 101 11.82 -6.05 11.04
C PHE A 101 10.66 -5.86 10.05
N ASN A 102 10.88 -6.18 8.78
CA ASN A 102 9.83 -6.10 7.76
C ASN A 102 8.69 -7.07 8.05
N LYS A 103 8.99 -8.28 8.55
CA LYS A 103 7.96 -9.24 8.96
C LYS A 103 7.09 -8.67 10.08
N GLU A 104 7.70 -8.01 11.06
CA GLU A 104 6.97 -7.38 12.17
C GLU A 104 6.05 -6.26 11.68
N ILE A 105 6.57 -5.41 10.80
CA ILE A 105 5.77 -4.33 10.22
C ILE A 105 4.58 -4.89 9.45
N HIS A 106 4.79 -5.90 8.62
CA HIS A 106 3.70 -6.50 7.85
C HIS A 106 2.68 -7.20 8.75
N SER A 107 3.13 -7.75 9.87
CA SER A 107 2.22 -8.31 10.87
C SER A 107 1.30 -7.23 11.46
N VAL A 108 1.86 -6.08 11.80
CA VAL A 108 1.08 -4.94 12.30
C VAL A 108 0.11 -4.43 11.24
N ILE A 109 0.57 -4.30 10.00
CA ILE A 109 -0.28 -3.88 8.89
C ILE A 109 -1.48 -4.81 8.74
N ARG A 110 -1.26 -6.12 8.75
CA ARG A 110 -2.35 -7.10 8.64
C ARG A 110 -3.36 -6.98 9.78
N THR A 111 -2.88 -6.70 10.99
CA THR A 111 -3.75 -6.49 12.14
C THR A 111 -4.61 -5.24 11.96
N LEU A 112 -3.99 -4.13 11.53
CA LEU A 112 -4.70 -2.89 11.29
C LEU A 112 -5.70 -3.00 10.15
N GLU A 113 -5.37 -3.76 9.10
CA GLU A 113 -6.30 -4.02 8.00
C GLU A 113 -7.58 -4.66 8.50
N LYS A 114 -7.48 -5.64 9.41
CA LYS A 114 -8.65 -6.31 9.99
C LYS A 114 -9.49 -5.35 10.83
N LEU A 115 -8.85 -4.45 11.55
CA LEU A 115 -9.54 -3.53 12.45
C LEU A 115 -10.18 -2.37 11.69
N LEU A 116 -9.48 -1.81 10.69
CA LEU A 116 -9.89 -0.60 10.00
C LEU A 116 -10.67 -0.88 8.71
N GLY A 117 -10.48 -2.04 8.13
CA GLY A 117 -11.12 -2.41 6.86
C GLY A 117 -12.50 -3.01 7.00
N GLU A 118 -12.98 -3.24 8.22
CA GLU A 118 -14.32 -3.80 8.47
C GLU A 118 -15.42 -2.75 8.44
#